data_9e5e4115ae0819b9fbb3d50bc656917f
#
_entry.id   9e5e4115ae0819b9fbb3d50bc656917f
#
_cell.length_a   1.000
_cell.length_b   1.000
_cell.length_c   1.000
_cell.angle_alpha   90.00
_cell.angle_beta   90.00
_cell.angle_gamma   90.00
#
_symmetry.space_group_name_H-M   'P 1'
#
loop_
_entity.id
_entity.type
_entity.pdbx_description
1 polymer ?
#
loop_
_entity_poly.entity_id
_entity_poly.type
_entity_poly.pdbx_seq_one_letter_code
_entity_poly.pdbx_strand_id
1 'polypeptide(L)'
;RIPRFSSDSAFVAIEKQLAYGPRVPNTKAHDRCREWLAASFEGYGAAVIQQGFEAKAYDGTLLRGTNIIAQYAPAASKRIVLAAHWDSRHISDQDAAPETRQTGVPAADAGGSGVAVLLEIGRLLVENPIENLGVDLVLFDAEDYGDGENNNPTSWCLGSQHWSRNPHRKGYRAKYGILLDMVGSKGARFPKEGYSRQYNEYHLNKLWKEAKELGFGGNFDDAQEGSIIDDHLFVNMIANIKTLDI
;
A
#
# COMPACT_ATOMS: atom_id res chain seq x y z
N ARG A 1 18.73 15.61 10.78
CA ARG A 1 19.36 14.31 10.53
C ARG A 1 18.31 13.38 9.95
N ILE A 2 18.60 12.68 8.83
CA ILE A 2 17.70 11.69 8.24
C ILE A 2 17.65 10.48 9.19
N PRO A 3 16.46 10.00 9.60
CA PRO A 3 16.33 8.78 10.41
C PRO A 3 16.92 7.56 9.69
N ARG A 4 17.49 6.63 10.44
CA ARG A 4 18.05 5.40 9.88
C ARG A 4 16.96 4.35 9.70
N PHE A 5 16.66 4.02 8.46
CA PHE A 5 15.79 2.90 8.10
C PHE A 5 16.50 1.56 8.39
N SER A 6 15.77 0.59 8.96
CA SER A 6 16.27 -0.77 9.20
C SER A 6 15.70 -1.73 8.15
N SER A 7 16.51 -2.10 7.16
CA SER A 7 16.16 -3.13 6.20
C SER A 7 15.88 -4.47 6.86
N ASP A 8 16.66 -4.83 7.89
CA ASP A 8 16.47 -6.09 8.62
C ASP A 8 15.09 -6.16 9.28
N SER A 9 14.65 -5.06 9.91
CA SER A 9 13.30 -4.97 10.50
C SER A 9 12.20 -5.09 9.43
N ALA A 10 12.39 -4.48 8.26
CA ALA A 10 11.45 -4.60 7.16
C ALA A 10 11.39 -6.06 6.63
N PHE A 11 12.51 -6.73 6.46
CA PHE A 11 12.52 -8.15 6.06
C PHE A 11 11.85 -9.05 7.09
N VAL A 12 12.10 -8.85 8.38
CA VAL A 12 11.40 -9.58 9.47
C VAL A 12 9.88 -9.35 9.39
N ALA A 13 9.45 -8.15 9.04
CA ALA A 13 8.02 -7.86 8.86
C ALA A 13 7.42 -8.59 7.65
N ILE A 14 8.17 -8.77 6.55
CA ILE A 14 7.74 -9.60 5.41
C ILE A 14 7.62 -11.07 5.86
N GLU A 15 8.65 -11.62 6.49
CA GLU A 15 8.63 -13.00 6.99
C GLU A 15 7.45 -13.25 7.94
N LYS A 16 7.13 -12.29 8.79
CA LYS A 16 5.99 -12.37 9.70
C LYS A 16 4.65 -12.40 8.96
N GLN A 17 4.49 -11.60 7.90
CA GLN A 17 3.29 -11.65 7.06
C GLN A 17 3.17 -13.01 6.38
N LEU A 18 4.25 -13.55 5.81
CA LEU A 18 4.28 -14.85 5.16
C LEU A 18 3.95 -16.01 6.12
N ALA A 19 4.35 -15.90 7.38
CA ALA A 19 4.08 -16.92 8.39
C ALA A 19 2.59 -17.13 8.70
N TYR A 20 1.73 -16.16 8.38
CA TYR A 20 0.27 -16.32 8.46
C TYR A 20 -0.31 -17.14 7.29
N GLY A 21 0.41 -17.21 6.17
CA GLY A 21 -0.04 -17.76 4.90
C GLY A 21 -0.60 -16.67 3.97
N PRO A 22 -1.16 -17.07 2.81
CA PRO A 22 -1.82 -16.16 1.89
C PRO A 22 -2.92 -15.33 2.58
N ARG A 23 -2.80 -14.02 2.49
CA ARG A 23 -3.69 -13.05 3.16
C ARG A 23 -4.92 -12.75 2.29
N VAL A 24 -5.53 -13.81 1.77
CA VAL A 24 -6.72 -13.72 0.94
C VAL A 24 -7.92 -13.26 1.78
N PRO A 25 -8.67 -12.24 1.38
CA PRO A 25 -9.88 -11.83 2.08
C PRO A 25 -10.83 -12.99 2.41
N ASN A 26 -11.52 -12.92 3.53
CA ASN A 26 -12.39 -13.98 4.09
C ASN A 26 -11.65 -15.20 4.68
N THR A 27 -10.34 -15.21 4.82
CA THR A 27 -9.59 -16.33 5.40
C THR A 27 -9.08 -16.04 6.82
N LYS A 28 -8.83 -17.10 7.58
CA LYS A 28 -8.22 -16.97 8.93
C LYS A 28 -6.79 -16.39 8.87
N ALA A 29 -6.04 -16.61 7.78
CA ALA A 29 -4.72 -16.05 7.60
C ALA A 29 -4.81 -14.52 7.48
N HIS A 30 -5.75 -14.04 6.69
CA HIS A 30 -6.07 -12.63 6.54
C HIS A 30 -6.47 -11.99 7.88
N ASP A 31 -7.43 -12.57 8.61
CA ASP A 31 -7.85 -12.03 9.90
C ASP A 31 -6.69 -11.90 10.90
N ARG A 32 -5.88 -12.94 11.03
CA ARG A 32 -4.73 -12.93 11.95
C ARG A 32 -3.65 -11.94 11.55
N CYS A 33 -3.39 -11.79 10.25
CA CYS A 33 -2.45 -10.80 9.77
C CYS A 33 -2.96 -9.38 10.02
N ARG A 34 -4.25 -9.11 9.76
CA ARG A 34 -4.92 -7.84 10.07
C ARG A 34 -4.75 -7.44 11.54
N GLU A 35 -5.03 -8.37 12.46
CA GLU A 35 -4.87 -8.14 13.89
C GLU A 35 -3.43 -7.79 14.26
N TRP A 36 -2.46 -8.51 13.71
CA TRP A 36 -1.04 -8.23 13.93
C TRP A 36 -0.61 -6.88 13.37
N LEU A 37 -1.05 -6.51 12.16
CA LEU A 37 -0.75 -5.22 11.54
C LEU A 37 -1.30 -4.07 12.37
N ALA A 38 -2.56 -4.14 12.78
CA ALA A 38 -3.18 -3.12 13.63
C ALA A 38 -2.44 -2.97 14.97
N ALA A 39 -2.18 -4.08 15.66
CA ALA A 39 -1.45 -4.09 16.92
C ALA A 39 -0.01 -3.57 16.79
N SER A 40 0.66 -3.82 15.65
CA SER A 40 2.02 -3.32 15.40
C SER A 40 2.03 -1.80 15.30
N PHE A 41 1.10 -1.20 14.56
CA PHE A 41 1.00 0.26 14.47
C PHE A 41 0.56 0.91 15.79
N GLU A 42 -0.34 0.28 16.54
CA GLU A 42 -0.71 0.72 17.90
C GLU A 42 0.52 0.69 18.83
N GLY A 43 1.32 -0.38 18.76
CA GLY A 43 2.59 -0.52 19.48
C GLY A 43 3.62 0.56 19.11
N TYR A 44 3.56 1.09 17.90
CA TYR A 44 4.32 2.26 17.46
C TYR A 44 3.60 3.59 17.74
N GLY A 45 2.60 3.62 18.60
CA GLY A 45 1.96 4.85 19.08
C GLY A 45 1.03 5.53 18.06
N ALA A 46 0.66 4.87 16.97
CA ALA A 46 -0.33 5.39 16.05
C ALA A 46 -1.75 5.31 16.62
N ALA A 47 -2.60 6.27 16.26
CA ALA A 47 -4.05 6.09 16.41
C ALA A 47 -4.55 5.25 15.22
N VAL A 48 -4.95 4.00 15.49
CA VAL A 48 -5.32 3.04 14.45
C VAL A 48 -6.84 3.00 14.27
N ILE A 49 -7.26 3.04 13.01
CA ILE A 49 -8.65 2.83 12.59
C ILE A 49 -8.68 1.59 11.70
N GLN A 50 -9.51 0.63 12.02
CA GLN A 50 -9.83 -0.50 11.17
C GLN A 50 -11.15 -0.21 10.46
N GLN A 51 -11.10 0.09 9.17
CA GLN A 51 -12.26 0.40 8.36
C GLN A 51 -12.76 -0.85 7.64
N GLY A 52 -13.72 -1.53 8.25
CA GLY A 52 -14.39 -2.68 7.62
C GLY A 52 -15.27 -2.27 6.44
N PHE A 53 -15.31 -3.09 5.40
CA PHE A 53 -16.20 -2.93 4.25
C PHE A 53 -16.62 -4.27 3.67
N GLU A 54 -17.72 -4.25 2.92
CA GLU A 54 -18.12 -5.38 2.08
C GLU A 54 -18.09 -4.96 0.61
N ALA A 55 -17.59 -5.85 -0.24
CA ALA A 55 -17.54 -5.64 -1.67
C ALA A 55 -17.84 -6.95 -2.41
N LYS A 56 -18.60 -6.86 -3.50
CA LYS A 56 -18.82 -8.00 -4.38
C LYS A 56 -17.69 -8.08 -5.39
N ALA A 57 -16.92 -9.17 -5.35
CA ALA A 57 -15.86 -9.44 -6.31
C ALA A 57 -16.41 -9.82 -7.70
N TYR A 58 -15.53 -9.85 -8.69
CA TYR A 58 -15.87 -10.15 -10.08
C TYR A 58 -16.52 -11.53 -10.29
N ASP A 59 -16.13 -12.51 -9.47
CA ASP A 59 -16.65 -13.89 -9.47
C ASP A 59 -17.95 -14.05 -8.68
N GLY A 60 -18.47 -12.96 -8.10
CA GLY A 60 -19.68 -12.94 -7.28
C GLY A 60 -19.45 -13.17 -5.79
N THR A 61 -18.21 -13.45 -5.37
CA THR A 61 -17.86 -13.62 -3.96
C THR A 61 -18.09 -12.33 -3.19
N LEU A 62 -18.75 -12.41 -2.03
CA LEU A 62 -18.84 -11.28 -1.10
C LEU A 62 -17.59 -11.23 -0.23
N LEU A 63 -16.73 -10.25 -0.46
CA LEU A 63 -15.54 -10.01 0.31
C LEU A 63 -15.85 -9.14 1.52
N ARG A 64 -15.28 -9.51 2.67
CA ARG A 64 -15.25 -8.69 3.88
C ARG A 64 -13.83 -8.22 4.08
N GLY A 65 -13.56 -7.01 3.58
CA GLY A 65 -12.25 -6.38 3.67
C GLY A 65 -12.13 -5.44 4.86
N THR A 66 -10.89 -5.09 5.20
CA THR A 66 -10.58 -4.11 6.23
C THR A 66 -9.38 -3.28 5.84
N ASN A 67 -9.59 -2.01 5.52
CA ASN A 67 -8.48 -1.06 5.44
C ASN A 67 -7.97 -0.72 6.85
N ILE A 68 -6.66 -0.61 6.99
CA ILE A 68 -6.03 -0.24 8.26
C ILE A 68 -5.42 1.15 8.09
N ILE A 69 -5.80 2.10 8.92
CA ILE A 69 -5.32 3.47 8.87
C ILE A 69 -4.59 3.78 10.18
N ALA A 70 -3.26 3.94 10.11
CA ALA A 70 -2.42 4.29 11.24
C ALA A 70 -2.07 5.80 11.17
N GLN A 71 -2.63 6.58 12.08
CA GLN A 71 -2.50 8.03 12.09
C GLN A 71 -1.41 8.48 13.06
N TYR A 72 -0.42 9.18 12.53
CA TYR A 72 0.61 9.89 13.32
C TYR A 72 0.26 11.39 13.34
N ALA A 73 0.40 12.02 14.50
CA ALA A 73 -0.05 13.39 14.76
C ALA A 73 -1.48 13.64 14.23
N PRO A 74 -2.52 12.93 14.74
CA PRO A 74 -3.88 12.99 14.19
C PRO A 74 -4.53 14.37 14.28
N ALA A 75 -4.07 15.24 15.19
CA ALA A 75 -4.54 16.63 15.34
C ALA A 75 -3.94 17.59 14.29
N ALA A 76 -2.89 17.19 13.55
CA ALA A 76 -2.27 18.06 12.57
C ALA A 76 -3.23 18.31 11.38
N SER A 77 -3.37 19.58 11.00
CA SER A 77 -4.23 19.98 9.88
C SER A 77 -3.62 19.71 8.50
N LYS A 78 -2.29 19.74 8.42
CA LYS A 78 -1.56 19.37 7.20
C LYS A 78 -1.21 17.90 7.28
N ARG A 79 -1.59 17.13 6.27
CA ARG A 79 -1.38 15.68 6.25
C ARG A 79 -0.82 15.20 4.91
N ILE A 80 -0.11 14.08 4.95
CA ILE A 80 0.26 13.27 3.78
C ILE A 80 -0.23 11.84 4.00
N VAL A 81 -0.41 11.11 2.90
CA VAL A 81 -0.75 9.68 2.92
C VAL A 81 0.43 8.88 2.38
N LEU A 82 0.82 7.84 3.08
CA LEU A 82 1.66 6.77 2.54
C LEU A 82 0.82 5.50 2.56
N ALA A 83 0.77 4.78 1.46
CA ALA A 83 -0.12 3.63 1.33
C ALA A 83 0.60 2.40 0.76
N ALA A 84 0.03 1.25 1.01
CA ALA A 84 0.35 -0.04 0.40
C ALA A 84 -0.89 -0.92 0.48
N HIS A 85 -1.03 -1.94 -0.37
CA HIS A 85 -2.01 -2.99 -0.10
C HIS A 85 -1.41 -4.06 0.81
N TRP A 86 -2.26 -4.84 1.51
CA TRP A 86 -1.79 -5.84 2.46
C TRP A 86 -2.36 -7.24 2.23
N ASP A 87 -3.37 -7.36 1.36
CA ASP A 87 -3.95 -8.63 0.97
C ASP A 87 -3.05 -9.40 -0.01
N SER A 88 -3.50 -10.58 -0.36
CA SER A 88 -2.85 -11.44 -1.35
C SER A 88 -3.84 -11.89 -2.39
N ARG A 89 -3.35 -12.11 -3.62
CA ARG A 89 -4.13 -12.70 -4.69
C ARG A 89 -4.66 -14.08 -4.30
N HIS A 90 -5.94 -14.31 -4.55
CA HIS A 90 -6.65 -15.54 -4.17
C HIS A 90 -6.29 -16.74 -5.02
N ILE A 91 -5.73 -16.54 -6.20
CA ILE A 91 -5.31 -17.55 -7.17
C ILE A 91 -3.91 -17.23 -7.68
N SER A 92 -3.14 -18.28 -8.02
CA SER A 92 -1.82 -18.15 -8.65
C SER A 92 -1.96 -18.32 -10.17
N ASP A 93 -2.82 -17.52 -10.80
CA ASP A 93 -3.20 -17.62 -12.21
C ASP A 93 -2.02 -17.47 -13.18
N GLN A 94 -0.93 -16.84 -12.75
CA GLN A 94 0.32 -16.70 -13.51
C GLN A 94 1.32 -17.84 -13.26
N ASP A 95 1.00 -18.83 -12.40
CA ASP A 95 1.90 -19.94 -12.13
C ASP A 95 2.02 -20.86 -13.37
N ALA A 96 3.25 -21.29 -13.65
CA ALA A 96 3.54 -22.21 -14.74
C ALA A 96 2.89 -23.60 -14.51
N ALA A 97 2.77 -24.03 -13.25
CA ALA A 97 2.19 -25.31 -12.86
C ALA A 97 0.67 -25.17 -12.70
N PRO A 98 -0.14 -25.82 -13.57
CA PRO A 98 -1.60 -25.68 -13.53
C PRO A 98 -2.24 -26.11 -12.21
N GLU A 99 -1.64 -27.08 -11.51
CA GLU A 99 -2.12 -27.64 -10.25
C GLU A 99 -2.04 -26.66 -9.08
N THR A 100 -1.17 -25.64 -9.16
CA THR A 100 -1.01 -24.61 -8.12
C THR A 100 -1.88 -23.38 -8.37
N ARG A 101 -2.43 -23.22 -9.57
CA ARG A 101 -3.16 -22.00 -9.98
C ARG A 101 -4.38 -21.67 -9.15
N GLN A 102 -4.97 -22.66 -8.46
CA GLN A 102 -6.14 -22.46 -7.58
C GLN A 102 -5.74 -22.14 -6.12
N THR A 103 -4.45 -21.94 -5.85
CA THR A 103 -3.97 -21.61 -4.52
C THR A 103 -3.66 -20.12 -4.40
N GLY A 104 -3.89 -19.55 -3.22
CA GLY A 104 -3.55 -18.16 -2.94
C GLY A 104 -2.04 -17.91 -3.00
N VAL A 105 -1.65 -16.73 -3.48
CA VAL A 105 -0.25 -16.32 -3.58
C VAL A 105 0.28 -15.97 -2.18
N PRO A 106 1.50 -16.39 -1.79
CA PRO A 106 2.12 -15.95 -0.54
C PRO A 106 2.36 -14.44 -0.44
N ALA A 107 2.60 -13.78 -1.58
CA ALA A 107 2.68 -12.32 -1.73
C ALA A 107 3.72 -11.65 -0.80
N ALA A 108 5.00 -12.00 -1.01
CA ALA A 108 6.11 -11.40 -0.28
C ALA A 108 6.42 -9.97 -0.75
N ASP A 109 6.33 -9.74 -2.05
CA ASP A 109 6.60 -8.45 -2.69
C ASP A 109 5.29 -7.67 -2.87
N ALA A 110 4.39 -8.12 -3.72
CA ALA A 110 3.03 -7.57 -3.79
C ALA A 110 2.28 -7.80 -2.46
N GLY A 111 1.73 -6.75 -1.86
CA GLY A 111 1.05 -6.81 -0.56
C GLY A 111 1.95 -7.05 0.66
N GLY A 112 3.22 -7.34 0.50
CA GLY A 112 4.15 -7.62 1.60
C GLY A 112 5.23 -6.55 1.80
N SER A 113 5.93 -6.18 0.74
CA SER A 113 7.09 -5.29 0.83
C SER A 113 6.71 -3.85 1.17
N GLY A 114 5.69 -3.29 0.51
CA GLY A 114 5.19 -1.95 0.80
C GLY A 114 4.73 -1.82 2.26
N VAL A 115 3.99 -2.81 2.76
CA VAL A 115 3.56 -2.89 4.17
C VAL A 115 4.76 -2.90 5.12
N ALA A 116 5.80 -3.68 4.83
CA ALA A 116 6.99 -3.76 5.67
C ALA A 116 7.75 -2.42 5.73
N VAL A 117 7.83 -1.71 4.60
CA VAL A 117 8.38 -0.35 4.57
C VAL A 117 7.54 0.60 5.43
N LEU A 118 6.20 0.54 5.33
CA LEU A 118 5.32 1.40 6.12
C LEU A 118 5.39 1.10 7.62
N LEU A 119 5.56 -0.15 8.04
CA LEU A 119 5.78 -0.51 9.44
C LEU A 119 7.07 0.12 9.98
N GLU A 120 8.17 0.07 9.23
CA GLU A 120 9.43 0.69 9.63
C GLU A 120 9.33 2.22 9.63
N ILE A 121 8.64 2.82 8.67
CA ILE A 121 8.32 4.26 8.68
C ILE A 121 7.51 4.62 9.93
N GLY A 122 6.53 3.81 10.30
CA GLY A 122 5.73 4.01 11.50
C GLY A 122 6.59 4.07 12.77
N ARG A 123 7.53 3.13 12.91
CA ARG A 123 8.51 3.14 13.99
C ARG A 123 9.34 4.42 14.00
N LEU A 124 9.83 4.84 12.83
CA LEU A 124 10.66 6.04 12.69
C LEU A 124 9.89 7.34 13.01
N LEU A 125 8.61 7.42 12.71
CA LEU A 125 7.77 8.59 13.00
C LEU A 125 7.57 8.83 14.50
N VAL A 126 7.57 7.76 15.30
CA VAL A 126 7.54 7.90 16.79
C VAL A 126 8.85 8.46 17.32
N GLU A 127 9.96 7.92 16.82
CA GLU A 127 11.29 8.35 17.26
C GLU A 127 11.67 9.76 16.74
N ASN A 128 11.09 10.14 15.58
CA ASN A 128 11.41 11.38 14.89
C ASN A 128 10.12 12.07 14.41
N PRO A 129 9.31 12.61 15.33
CA PRO A 129 8.05 13.27 14.95
C PRO A 129 8.31 14.49 14.06
N ILE A 130 7.44 14.66 13.06
CA ILE A 130 7.54 15.80 12.13
C ILE A 130 6.59 16.91 12.62
N GLU A 131 7.17 18.07 12.91
CA GLU A 131 6.37 19.22 13.39
C GLU A 131 5.34 19.67 12.36
N ASN A 132 4.13 19.94 12.84
CA ASN A 132 3.02 20.49 12.04
C ASN A 132 2.61 19.66 10.80
N LEU A 133 2.98 18.37 10.77
CA LEU A 133 2.61 17.45 9.71
C LEU A 133 2.06 16.14 10.30
N GLY A 134 0.85 15.78 9.94
CA GLY A 134 0.32 14.46 10.18
C GLY A 134 0.66 13.51 9.04
N VAL A 135 0.93 12.26 9.37
CA VAL A 135 1.15 11.19 8.41
C VAL A 135 0.11 10.10 8.65
N ASP A 136 -0.63 9.75 7.61
CA ASP A 136 -1.52 8.61 7.62
C ASP A 136 -0.88 7.48 6.81
N LEU A 137 -0.58 6.36 7.49
CA LEU A 137 -0.17 5.13 6.83
C LEU A 137 -1.42 4.31 6.59
N VAL A 138 -1.76 4.09 5.32
CA VAL A 138 -3.01 3.43 4.93
C VAL A 138 -2.69 2.11 4.27
N LEU A 139 -3.15 1.01 4.86
CA LEU A 139 -3.06 -0.31 4.26
C LEU A 139 -4.41 -0.64 3.62
N PHE A 140 -4.44 -0.71 2.30
CA PHE A 140 -5.63 -1.09 1.53
C PHE A 140 -5.80 -2.60 1.49
N ASP A 141 -7.04 -3.07 1.54
CA ASP A 141 -7.42 -4.47 1.46
C ASP A 141 -8.14 -4.79 0.16
N ALA A 142 -8.13 -6.05 -0.24
CA ALA A 142 -8.79 -6.52 -1.46
C ALA A 142 -8.35 -5.71 -2.71
N GLU A 143 -7.07 -5.39 -2.80
CA GLU A 143 -6.46 -4.82 -4.00
C GLU A 143 -6.41 -5.90 -5.08
N ASP A 144 -5.86 -7.08 -4.72
CA ASP A 144 -5.43 -8.15 -5.65
C ASP A 144 -6.50 -9.24 -5.86
N TYR A 145 -7.78 -8.91 -5.65
CA TYR A 145 -8.92 -9.81 -5.93
C TYR A 145 -9.63 -9.44 -7.23
N GLY A 146 -8.89 -8.99 -8.24
CA GLY A 146 -9.45 -8.52 -9.50
C GLY A 146 -9.54 -9.57 -10.59
N ASP A 147 -10.33 -9.23 -11.63
CA ASP A 147 -10.53 -10.04 -12.83
C ASP A 147 -9.34 -9.86 -13.79
N GLY A 148 -8.47 -10.86 -13.84
CA GLY A 148 -7.30 -10.87 -14.73
C GLY A 148 -7.62 -11.22 -16.19
N GLU A 149 -8.84 -11.72 -16.49
CA GLU A 149 -9.19 -12.21 -17.81
C GLU A 149 -9.97 -11.20 -18.66
N ASN A 150 -10.87 -10.42 -18.03
CA ASN A 150 -11.86 -9.62 -18.76
C ASN A 150 -11.55 -8.12 -18.81
N ASN A 151 -10.31 -7.69 -18.52
CA ASN A 151 -9.89 -6.29 -18.56
C ASN A 151 -10.88 -5.34 -17.86
N ASN A 152 -11.30 -5.70 -16.65
CA ASN A 152 -12.20 -4.91 -15.82
C ASN A 152 -11.42 -4.17 -14.72
N PRO A 153 -10.95 -2.93 -14.97
CA PRO A 153 -10.10 -2.20 -14.02
C PRO A 153 -10.78 -1.93 -12.68
N THR A 154 -12.10 -1.83 -12.64
CA THR A 154 -12.84 -1.55 -11.40
C THR A 154 -13.07 -2.78 -10.53
N SER A 155 -12.66 -3.97 -10.97
CA SER A 155 -12.68 -5.19 -10.17
C SER A 155 -11.50 -5.27 -9.18
N TRP A 156 -10.45 -4.47 -9.38
CA TRP A 156 -9.25 -4.38 -8.56
C TRP A 156 -9.36 -3.25 -7.53
N CYS A 157 -8.47 -3.24 -6.55
CA CYS A 157 -8.29 -2.12 -5.62
C CYS A 157 -9.58 -1.77 -4.85
N LEU A 158 -10.36 -2.78 -4.43
CA LEU A 158 -11.68 -2.55 -3.83
C LEU A 158 -11.61 -1.77 -2.52
N GLY A 159 -10.55 -1.97 -1.73
CA GLY A 159 -10.31 -1.24 -0.47
C GLY A 159 -10.02 0.24 -0.69
N SER A 160 -9.15 0.59 -1.62
CA SER A 160 -8.86 2.00 -1.92
C SER A 160 -10.05 2.70 -2.58
N GLN A 161 -10.83 1.99 -3.40
CA GLN A 161 -12.08 2.51 -3.92
C GLN A 161 -13.08 2.82 -2.79
N HIS A 162 -13.20 1.90 -1.81
CA HIS A 162 -14.07 2.11 -0.65
C HIS A 162 -13.60 3.29 0.19
N TRP A 163 -12.31 3.32 0.58
CA TRP A 163 -11.73 4.39 1.38
C TRP A 163 -11.85 5.76 0.69
N SER A 164 -11.64 5.82 -0.60
CA SER A 164 -11.72 7.06 -1.39
C SER A 164 -13.13 7.65 -1.42
N ARG A 165 -14.16 6.79 -1.41
CA ARG A 165 -15.57 7.22 -1.29
C ARG A 165 -15.97 7.54 0.14
N ASN A 166 -15.36 6.85 1.12
CA ASN A 166 -15.70 6.92 2.54
C ASN A 166 -14.43 7.14 3.38
N PRO A 167 -13.76 8.28 3.27
CA PRO A 167 -12.53 8.50 4.01
C PRO A 167 -12.78 8.44 5.53
N HIS A 168 -11.78 7.98 6.25
CA HIS A 168 -11.83 7.74 7.70
C HIS A 168 -12.12 8.99 8.56
N ARG A 169 -12.13 10.18 7.95
CA ARG A 169 -12.50 11.45 8.57
C ARG A 169 -13.37 12.24 7.62
N LYS A 170 -14.45 12.84 8.12
CA LYS A 170 -15.30 13.74 7.33
C LYS A 170 -14.48 14.90 6.79
N GLY A 171 -14.54 15.12 5.47
CA GLY A 171 -13.79 16.19 4.79
C GLY A 171 -12.27 15.97 4.80
N TYR A 172 -11.82 14.72 4.88
CA TYR A 172 -10.40 14.37 4.85
C TYR A 172 -9.68 14.98 3.65
N ARG A 173 -8.51 15.52 3.90
CA ARG A 173 -7.62 16.07 2.87
C ARG A 173 -6.18 15.73 3.21
N ALA A 174 -5.41 15.33 2.21
CA ALA A 174 -3.96 15.23 2.28
C ALA A 174 -3.34 16.11 1.20
N LYS A 175 -2.13 16.58 1.42
CA LYS A 175 -1.38 17.38 0.44
C LYS A 175 -1.03 16.56 -0.78
N TYR A 176 -0.60 15.32 -0.55
CA TYR A 176 -0.31 14.31 -1.57
C TYR A 176 -0.26 12.93 -0.91
N GLY A 177 -0.23 11.90 -1.75
CA GLY A 177 -0.04 10.51 -1.35
C GLY A 177 1.13 9.87 -2.08
N ILE A 178 1.66 8.79 -1.51
CA ILE A 178 2.63 7.88 -2.11
C ILE A 178 2.13 6.46 -1.84
N LEU A 179 1.94 5.69 -2.90
CA LEU A 179 1.70 4.25 -2.83
C LEU A 179 3.03 3.51 -2.96
N LEU A 180 3.17 2.40 -2.26
CA LEU A 180 4.30 1.50 -2.35
C LEU A 180 3.78 0.12 -2.72
N ASP A 181 4.06 -0.33 -3.93
CA ASP A 181 3.79 -1.69 -4.35
C ASP A 181 5.02 -2.34 -4.99
N MET A 182 5.26 -3.63 -4.67
CA MET A 182 6.37 -4.42 -5.19
C MET A 182 7.76 -3.76 -5.04
N VAL A 183 8.04 -3.18 -3.88
CA VAL A 183 9.28 -2.41 -3.62
C VAL A 183 10.42 -3.23 -3.00
N GLY A 184 10.25 -4.54 -2.78
CA GLY A 184 11.19 -5.40 -2.05
C GLY A 184 12.09 -6.27 -2.91
N SER A 185 11.89 -6.34 -4.20
CA SER A 185 12.65 -7.22 -5.09
C SER A 185 14.12 -6.81 -5.22
N LYS A 186 15.01 -7.81 -5.27
CA LYS A 186 16.44 -7.57 -5.50
C LYS A 186 16.67 -6.88 -6.84
N GLY A 187 17.28 -5.70 -6.82
CA GLY A 187 17.57 -4.94 -8.02
C GLY A 187 16.35 -4.25 -8.61
N ALA A 188 15.30 -4.04 -7.81
CA ALA A 188 14.11 -3.32 -8.23
C ALA A 188 14.46 -1.97 -8.86
N ARG A 189 13.73 -1.63 -9.91
CA ARG A 189 13.84 -0.35 -10.62
C ARG A 189 12.48 0.30 -10.65
N PHE A 190 12.46 1.57 -10.35
CA PHE A 190 11.27 2.38 -10.23
C PHE A 190 11.28 3.44 -11.34
N PRO A 191 10.69 3.14 -12.50
CA PRO A 191 10.47 4.13 -13.56
C PRO A 191 9.34 5.08 -13.17
N LYS A 192 9.19 6.17 -13.89
CA LYS A 192 8.09 7.12 -13.65
C LYS A 192 6.80 6.61 -14.31
N GLU A 193 5.90 6.08 -13.50
CA GLU A 193 4.61 5.51 -13.90
C GLU A 193 3.68 6.58 -14.50
N GLY A 194 2.79 6.18 -15.40
CA GLY A 194 1.98 7.09 -16.23
C GLY A 194 0.97 7.92 -15.46
N TYR A 195 0.15 7.34 -14.59
CA TYR A 195 -0.81 8.10 -13.77
C TYR A 195 -0.11 8.97 -12.73
N SER A 196 1.00 8.51 -12.16
CA SER A 196 1.83 9.31 -11.27
C SER A 196 2.33 10.58 -11.93
N ARG A 197 2.78 10.49 -13.19
CA ARG A 197 3.14 11.66 -14.01
C ARG A 197 1.95 12.56 -14.28
N GLN A 198 0.78 11.98 -14.58
CA GLN A 198 -0.43 12.73 -14.90
C GLN A 198 -0.97 13.51 -13.70
N TYR A 199 -1.04 12.87 -12.53
CA TYR A 199 -1.71 13.44 -11.36
C TYR A 199 -0.77 14.16 -10.41
N ASN A 200 0.50 13.74 -10.31
CA ASN A 200 1.42 14.23 -9.29
C ASN A 200 2.87 14.42 -9.76
N GLU A 201 3.06 14.92 -10.97
CA GLU A 201 4.38 15.09 -11.59
C GLU A 201 5.37 15.88 -10.70
N TYR A 202 4.89 16.89 -9.99
CA TYR A 202 5.73 17.72 -9.13
C TYR A 202 6.40 16.90 -8.01
N HIS A 203 5.61 16.15 -7.24
CA HIS A 203 6.17 15.35 -6.14
C HIS A 203 6.94 14.13 -6.67
N LEU A 204 6.50 13.54 -7.79
CA LEU A 204 7.21 12.47 -8.47
C LEU A 204 8.65 12.91 -8.82
N ASN A 205 8.79 14.01 -9.54
CA ASN A 205 10.12 14.51 -9.93
C ASN A 205 10.97 14.91 -8.73
N LYS A 206 10.35 15.48 -7.70
CA LYS A 206 11.05 15.83 -6.46
C LYS A 206 11.58 14.59 -5.75
N LEU A 207 10.75 13.55 -5.62
CA LEU A 207 11.13 12.30 -4.95
C LEU A 207 12.26 11.58 -5.68
N TRP A 208 12.17 11.45 -7.01
CA TRP A 208 13.21 10.84 -7.83
C TRP A 208 14.53 11.61 -7.74
N LYS A 209 14.47 12.93 -7.71
CA LYS A 209 15.66 13.77 -7.49
C LYS A 209 16.29 13.50 -6.12
N GLU A 210 15.51 13.53 -5.05
CA GLU A 210 15.99 13.25 -3.69
C GLU A 210 16.61 11.83 -3.58
N ALA A 211 15.95 10.83 -4.18
CA ALA A 211 16.47 9.46 -4.21
C ALA A 211 17.85 9.38 -4.90
N LYS A 212 18.03 10.08 -6.03
CA LYS A 212 19.33 10.15 -6.72
C LYS A 212 20.40 10.85 -5.88
N GLU A 213 20.05 11.96 -5.23
CA GLU A 213 20.96 12.70 -4.34
C GLU A 213 21.39 11.85 -3.13
N LEU A 214 20.53 10.94 -2.69
CA LEU A 214 20.84 9.95 -1.64
C LEU A 214 21.61 8.72 -2.12
N GLY A 215 21.93 8.63 -3.43
CA GLY A 215 22.72 7.54 -4.00
C GLY A 215 21.90 6.38 -4.60
N PHE A 216 20.58 6.50 -4.67
CA PHE A 216 19.66 5.47 -5.20
C PHE A 216 19.28 5.68 -6.68
N GLY A 217 20.06 6.45 -7.43
CA GLY A 217 19.78 6.72 -8.85
C GLY A 217 19.80 5.48 -9.77
N GLY A 218 20.38 4.37 -9.32
CA GLY A 218 20.30 3.10 -10.02
C GLY A 218 18.96 2.39 -9.90
N ASN A 219 18.18 2.74 -8.86
CA ASN A 219 16.84 2.21 -8.64
C ASN A 219 15.76 3.20 -9.12
N PHE A 220 15.93 4.49 -8.87
CA PHE A 220 15.03 5.55 -9.28
C PHE A 220 15.55 6.21 -10.56
N ASP A 221 15.18 5.67 -11.70
CA ASP A 221 15.63 6.20 -13.00
C ASP A 221 14.58 7.14 -13.64
N ASP A 222 14.96 7.83 -14.72
CA ASP A 222 14.06 8.75 -15.44
C ASP A 222 13.28 8.07 -16.56
N ALA A 223 13.34 6.74 -16.68
CA ALA A 223 12.52 6.02 -17.63
C ALA A 223 11.03 6.30 -17.36
N GLN A 224 10.26 6.35 -18.42
CA GLN A 224 8.82 6.55 -18.37
C GLN A 224 8.14 5.22 -18.73
N GLU A 225 7.30 4.74 -17.85
CA GLU A 225 6.48 3.54 -18.08
C GLU A 225 5.04 3.92 -18.43
N GLY A 226 4.28 2.94 -18.87
CA GLY A 226 2.85 3.05 -19.10
C GLY A 226 2.07 3.32 -17.80
N SER A 227 0.77 3.53 -17.92
CA SER A 227 -0.11 3.70 -16.77
C SER A 227 -0.48 2.34 -16.19
N ILE A 228 -0.41 2.21 -14.88
CA ILE A 228 -0.73 0.99 -14.13
C ILE A 228 -2.04 1.22 -13.37
N ILE A 229 -2.92 0.23 -13.39
CA ILE A 229 -4.14 0.23 -12.54
C ILE A 229 -3.72 -0.30 -11.18
N ASP A 230 -3.73 0.58 -10.19
CA ASP A 230 -3.40 0.28 -8.82
C ASP A 230 -4.14 1.25 -7.89
N ASP A 231 -4.04 1.09 -6.59
CA ASP A 231 -4.73 1.87 -5.56
C ASP A 231 -4.58 3.39 -5.74
N HIS A 232 -3.38 3.86 -6.15
CA HIS A 232 -3.13 5.28 -6.38
C HIS A 232 -4.07 5.89 -7.43
N LEU A 233 -4.46 5.12 -8.47
CA LEU A 233 -5.39 5.59 -9.48
C LEU A 233 -6.73 5.97 -8.86
N PHE A 234 -7.29 5.10 -8.03
CA PHE A 234 -8.59 5.33 -7.39
C PHE A 234 -8.53 6.44 -6.32
N VAL A 235 -7.42 6.55 -5.60
CA VAL A 235 -7.18 7.66 -4.68
C VAL A 235 -7.15 9.00 -5.42
N ASN A 236 -6.50 9.04 -6.59
CA ASN A 236 -6.50 10.22 -7.47
C ASN A 236 -7.89 10.55 -7.99
N MET A 237 -8.58 9.58 -8.56
CA MET A 237 -9.85 9.79 -9.27
C MET A 237 -11.03 10.07 -8.34
N ILE A 238 -11.08 9.41 -7.18
CA ILE A 238 -12.25 9.43 -6.29
C ILE A 238 -12.03 10.36 -5.10
N ALA A 239 -10.91 10.21 -4.37
CA ALA A 239 -10.60 11.06 -3.23
C ALA A 239 -10.00 12.41 -3.62
N ASN A 240 -9.59 12.58 -4.88
CA ASN A 240 -8.91 13.77 -5.39
C ASN A 240 -7.67 14.15 -4.56
N ILE A 241 -6.93 13.14 -4.15
CA ILE A 241 -5.64 13.30 -3.46
C ILE A 241 -4.54 12.91 -4.46
N LYS A 242 -3.69 13.88 -4.81
CA LYS A 242 -2.58 13.69 -5.74
C LYS A 242 -1.62 12.62 -5.23
N THR A 243 -1.73 11.41 -5.72
CA THR A 243 -0.98 10.23 -5.27
C THR A 243 -0.10 9.71 -6.40
N LEU A 244 1.14 9.41 -6.08
CA LEU A 244 2.08 8.74 -6.98
C LEU A 244 2.33 7.32 -6.49
N ASP A 245 2.82 6.47 -7.38
CA ASP A 245 3.16 5.08 -7.16
C ASP A 245 4.66 4.84 -7.33
N ILE A 246 5.22 3.95 -6.52
CA ILE A 246 6.60 3.47 -6.54
C ILE A 246 6.59 1.95 -6.59
#